data_b9e2d184ea4c436a2a37c8c571f195f2
#
_entry.id   b9e2d184ea4c436a2a37c8c571f195f2
#
_cell.length_a   1.000
_cell.length_b   1.000
_cell.length_c   1.000
_cell.angle_alpha   90.00
_cell.angle_beta   90.00
_cell.angle_gamma   90.00
#
_symmetry.space_group_name_H-M   'P 1'
#
loop_
_entity.id
_entity.type
_entity.pdbx_description
1 polymer ?
#
loop_
_entity_poly.entity_id
_entity_poly.type
_entity_poly.pdbx_seq_one_letter_code
_entity_poly.pdbx_strand_id
1 'polypeptide(L)'
;MKNLLFASTILVALIVVLTRQANAQFTVSGSLGLTTTADKIDGDKQWNSVSFEVCPSVGYMFGDWEFGAMFEYTRSKTTLSVGDERTETVSAYAVGPYANYCFANVGKVFFSVEATSMFGFADDEHTVHLQLLPLATYEINDRWDVDVYSDVLSLNYLWTKTDSDKHTNGKFDFLANNGQLFGVAFTYKF
;
A
#
# COMPACT_ATOMS: atom_id res chain seq x y z
N MET A 1 -1.19 -12.73 28.57
CA MET A 1 0.19 -13.22 28.44
C MET A 1 0.29 -14.56 27.69
N LYS A 2 -0.52 -15.60 27.98
CA LYS A 2 -0.45 -16.91 27.27
C LYS A 2 -0.64 -16.79 25.74
N ASN A 3 -1.55 -15.96 25.28
CA ASN A 3 -1.82 -15.79 23.84
C ASN A 3 -0.68 -15.07 23.09
N LEU A 4 0.04 -14.19 23.77
CA LEU A 4 1.20 -13.50 23.20
C LEU A 4 2.40 -14.45 23.02
N LEU A 5 2.63 -15.34 24.00
CA LEU A 5 3.65 -16.38 23.92
C LEU A 5 3.34 -17.40 22.82
N PHE A 6 2.09 -17.77 22.65
CA PHE A 6 1.66 -18.68 21.58
C PHE A 6 1.84 -18.05 20.19
N ALA A 7 1.45 -16.79 20.02
CA ALA A 7 1.63 -16.06 18.78
C ALA A 7 3.12 -15.87 18.43
N SER A 8 3.96 -15.54 19.41
CA SER A 8 5.42 -15.43 19.21
C SER A 8 6.08 -16.75 18.86
N THR A 9 5.62 -17.87 19.45
CA THR A 9 6.16 -19.21 19.15
C THR A 9 5.79 -19.63 17.73
N ILE A 10 4.56 -19.36 17.28
CA ILE A 10 4.13 -19.63 15.90
C ILE A 10 4.95 -18.79 14.92
N LEU A 11 5.15 -17.50 15.22
CA LEU A 11 5.95 -16.60 14.37
C LEU A 11 7.40 -17.08 14.25
N VAL A 12 8.03 -17.46 15.36
CA VAL A 12 9.41 -18.00 15.35
C VAL A 12 9.47 -19.33 14.61
N ALA A 13 8.49 -20.23 14.81
CA ALA A 13 8.43 -21.49 14.09
C ALA A 13 8.25 -21.27 12.58
N LEU A 14 7.42 -20.32 12.18
CA LEU A 14 7.22 -19.92 10.77
C LEU A 14 8.53 -19.41 10.17
N ILE A 15 9.24 -18.52 10.87
CA ILE A 15 10.54 -17.99 10.43
C ILE A 15 11.56 -19.12 10.27
N VAL A 16 11.66 -20.04 11.22
CA VAL A 16 12.61 -21.18 11.17
C VAL A 16 12.30 -22.15 10.03
N VAL A 17 11.01 -22.38 9.72
CA VAL A 17 10.61 -23.23 8.58
C VAL A 17 10.95 -22.55 7.26
N LEU A 18 10.74 -21.25 7.15
CA LEU A 18 11.02 -20.46 5.94
C LEU A 18 12.53 -20.34 5.65
N THR A 19 13.38 -20.32 6.67
CA THR A 19 14.85 -20.18 6.47
C THR A 19 15.56 -21.48 6.01
N ARG A 20 14.87 -22.61 5.93
CA ARG A 20 15.49 -23.89 5.55
C ARG A 20 15.44 -24.22 4.05
N GLN A 21 14.83 -23.38 3.21
CA GLN A 21 14.73 -23.67 1.79
C GLN A 21 15.72 -22.85 0.95
N ALA A 22 16.43 -23.53 0.07
CA ALA A 22 17.58 -23.03 -0.69
C ALA A 22 17.27 -21.92 -1.72
N ASN A 23 16.01 -21.43 -1.84
CA ASN A 23 15.60 -20.41 -2.78
C ASN A 23 14.83 -19.26 -2.10
N ALA A 24 15.05 -19.08 -0.82
CA ALA A 24 14.38 -18.05 -0.07
C ALA A 24 15.21 -16.76 -0.06
N GLN A 25 14.62 -15.66 -0.38
CA GLN A 25 15.29 -14.37 -0.56
C GLN A 25 14.53 -13.27 0.19
N PHE A 26 15.27 -12.46 0.96
CA PHE A 26 14.70 -11.26 1.57
C PHE A 26 14.61 -10.13 0.55
N THR A 27 13.53 -9.37 0.61
CA THR A 27 13.29 -8.20 -0.21
C THR A 27 13.08 -6.98 0.66
N VAL A 28 13.52 -5.84 0.14
CA VAL A 28 13.16 -4.52 0.66
C VAL A 28 12.66 -3.71 -0.53
N SER A 29 11.43 -3.23 -0.44
CA SER A 29 10.80 -2.48 -1.51
C SER A 29 10.37 -1.10 -1.02
N GLY A 30 10.08 -0.22 -1.95
CA GLY A 30 9.51 1.07 -1.61
C GLY A 30 8.96 1.80 -2.82
N SER A 31 7.83 2.50 -2.59
CA SER A 31 7.24 3.40 -3.56
C SER A 31 7.13 4.81 -3.00
N LEU A 32 7.11 5.78 -3.91
CA LEU A 32 6.87 7.19 -3.63
C LEU A 32 5.69 7.65 -4.48
N GLY A 33 4.71 8.28 -3.85
CA GLY A 33 3.54 8.85 -4.51
C GLY A 33 3.51 10.37 -4.37
N LEU A 34 3.12 11.06 -5.43
CA LEU A 34 2.77 12.48 -5.42
C LEU A 34 1.48 12.67 -6.19
N THR A 35 0.43 13.10 -5.50
CA THR A 35 -0.87 13.36 -6.11
C THR A 35 -1.24 14.81 -5.95
N THR A 36 -1.70 15.42 -7.03
CA THR A 36 -2.23 16.79 -7.01
C THR A 36 -3.63 16.78 -7.58
N THR A 37 -4.59 17.26 -6.80
CA THR A 37 -6.00 17.39 -7.19
C THR A 37 -6.45 18.83 -7.00
N ALA A 38 -7.19 19.37 -7.97
CA ALA A 38 -7.75 20.71 -7.85
C ALA A 38 -9.14 20.74 -8.45
N ASP A 39 -10.06 21.44 -7.81
CA ASP A 39 -11.38 21.75 -8.34
C ASP A 39 -11.46 23.23 -8.75
N LYS A 40 -12.14 23.47 -9.88
CA LYS A 40 -12.33 24.80 -10.46
C LYS A 40 -13.78 24.99 -10.86
N ILE A 41 -14.38 26.09 -10.46
CA ILE A 41 -15.70 26.52 -10.91
C ILE A 41 -15.50 27.83 -11.65
N ASP A 42 -16.01 27.96 -12.89
CA ASP A 42 -15.89 29.12 -13.77
C ASP A 42 -14.45 29.62 -13.99
N GLY A 43 -13.47 28.70 -13.90
CA GLY A 43 -12.05 29.02 -14.05
C GLY A 43 -11.33 29.41 -12.75
N ASP A 44 -12.04 29.68 -11.68
CA ASP A 44 -11.48 29.98 -10.37
C ASP A 44 -11.26 28.70 -9.56
N LYS A 45 -10.07 28.59 -8.94
CA LYS A 45 -9.76 27.48 -8.05
C LYS A 45 -10.62 27.55 -6.80
N GLN A 46 -11.41 26.49 -6.53
CA GLN A 46 -12.19 26.36 -5.31
C GLN A 46 -11.37 25.70 -4.20
N TRP A 47 -10.63 24.66 -4.54
CA TRP A 47 -9.69 24.00 -3.64
C TRP A 47 -8.56 23.33 -4.42
N ASN A 48 -7.46 23.10 -3.71
CA ASN A 48 -6.30 22.38 -4.21
C ASN A 48 -5.75 21.48 -3.12
N SER A 49 -5.48 20.23 -3.44
CA SER A 49 -4.84 19.26 -2.54
C SER A 49 -3.57 18.73 -3.17
N VAL A 50 -2.51 18.66 -2.35
CA VAL A 50 -1.24 18.01 -2.71
C VAL A 50 -0.97 16.96 -1.65
N SER A 51 -0.83 15.71 -2.08
CA SER A 51 -0.53 14.57 -1.21
C SER A 51 0.81 13.95 -1.59
N PHE A 52 1.62 13.70 -0.58
CA PHE A 52 2.87 12.96 -0.68
C PHE A 52 2.73 11.65 0.09
N GLU A 53 3.18 10.57 -0.52
CA GLU A 53 3.09 9.22 0.04
C GLU A 53 4.45 8.53 -0.03
N VAL A 54 4.79 7.77 1.00
CA VAL A 54 5.95 6.88 1.07
C VAL A 54 5.48 5.54 1.59
N CYS A 55 5.75 4.48 0.86
CA CYS A 55 5.33 3.13 1.24
C CYS A 55 6.53 2.15 1.17
N PRO A 56 7.37 2.06 2.21
CA PRO A 56 8.38 1.03 2.33
C PRO A 56 7.78 -0.31 2.72
N SER A 57 8.37 -1.40 2.22
CA SER A 57 8.01 -2.75 2.60
C SER A 57 9.23 -3.65 2.77
N VAL A 58 9.04 -4.72 3.54
CA VAL A 58 10.00 -5.81 3.69
C VAL A 58 9.29 -7.12 3.44
N GLY A 59 9.92 -7.99 2.67
CA GLY A 59 9.33 -9.23 2.24
C GLY A 59 10.29 -10.41 2.29
N TYR A 60 9.72 -11.56 2.05
CA TYR A 60 10.41 -12.82 1.97
C TYR A 60 9.82 -13.66 0.83
N MET A 61 10.62 -13.89 -0.19
CA MET A 61 10.23 -14.68 -1.36
C MET A 61 10.40 -16.17 -1.07
N PHE A 62 9.40 -16.96 -1.47
CA PHE A 62 9.36 -18.39 -1.34
C PHE A 62 8.67 -18.99 -2.56
N GLY A 63 9.45 -19.54 -3.49
CA GLY A 63 8.94 -19.98 -4.79
C GLY A 63 8.27 -18.84 -5.55
N ASP A 64 7.01 -19.05 -5.94
CA ASP A 64 6.20 -18.04 -6.64
C ASP A 64 5.48 -17.06 -5.69
N TRP A 65 5.71 -17.18 -4.39
CA TRP A 65 5.10 -16.34 -3.37
C TRP A 65 6.09 -15.39 -2.73
N GLU A 66 5.62 -14.21 -2.42
CA GLU A 66 6.28 -13.28 -1.50
C GLU A 66 5.30 -12.91 -0.38
N PHE A 67 5.78 -12.92 0.85
CA PHE A 67 5.02 -12.50 2.03
C PHE A 67 5.79 -11.43 2.76
N GLY A 68 5.11 -10.41 3.22
CA GLY A 68 5.80 -9.32 3.88
C GLY A 68 4.89 -8.43 4.71
N ALA A 69 5.49 -7.33 5.13
CA ALA A 69 4.82 -6.23 5.79
C ALA A 69 5.19 -4.92 5.13
N MET A 70 4.23 -4.02 5.04
CA MET A 70 4.42 -2.68 4.50
C MET A 70 3.99 -1.63 5.52
N PHE A 71 4.59 -0.48 5.40
CA PHE A 71 4.26 0.72 6.14
C PHE A 71 3.98 1.83 5.13
N GLU A 72 2.92 2.58 5.36
CA GLU A 72 2.55 3.72 4.53
C GLU A 72 2.53 4.97 5.40
N TYR A 73 3.08 6.04 4.88
CA TYR A 73 2.94 7.37 5.40
C TYR A 73 2.42 8.29 4.31
N THR A 74 1.28 8.91 4.57
CA THR A 74 0.67 9.89 3.67
C THR A 74 0.57 11.23 4.37
N ARG A 75 0.94 12.30 3.66
CA ARG A 75 0.75 13.68 4.09
C ARG A 75 0.05 14.47 3.01
N SER A 76 -1.14 14.97 3.34
CA SER A 76 -1.98 15.74 2.45
C SER A 76 -2.09 17.18 2.94
N LYS A 77 -1.93 18.13 2.02
CA LYS A 77 -2.13 19.56 2.26
C LYS A 77 -3.24 20.04 1.35
N THR A 78 -4.36 20.46 1.94
CA THR A 78 -5.52 20.97 1.22
C THR A 78 -5.67 22.46 1.48
N THR A 79 -5.76 23.25 0.43
CA THR A 79 -5.99 24.70 0.48
C THR A 79 -7.35 24.99 -0.13
N LEU A 80 -8.22 25.61 0.65
CA LEU A 80 -9.53 26.12 0.23
C LEU A 80 -9.36 27.59 -0.16
N SER A 81 -9.81 27.95 -1.35
CA SER A 81 -9.68 29.33 -1.87
C SER A 81 -11.02 30.09 -1.89
N VAL A 82 -12.08 29.49 -1.32
CA VAL A 82 -13.41 30.13 -1.25
C VAL A 82 -13.54 30.89 0.05
N GLY A 83 -13.66 32.21 -0.03
CA GLY A 83 -13.70 33.08 1.14
C GLY A 83 -12.29 33.39 1.68
N ASP A 84 -12.11 33.25 3.00
CA ASP A 84 -10.78 33.33 3.60
C ASP A 84 -9.97 32.07 3.27
N GLU A 85 -8.79 32.29 2.69
CA GLU A 85 -7.89 31.16 2.33
C GLU A 85 -7.56 30.34 3.57
N ARG A 86 -7.90 29.05 3.54
CA ARG A 86 -7.70 28.13 4.64
C ARG A 86 -6.88 26.95 4.18
N THR A 87 -5.79 26.67 4.89
CA THR A 87 -4.95 25.51 4.62
C THR A 87 -5.06 24.53 5.77
N GLU A 88 -5.34 23.28 5.42
CA GLU A 88 -5.37 22.15 6.32
C GLU A 88 -4.31 21.15 5.92
N THR A 89 -3.62 20.57 6.90
CA THR A 89 -2.62 19.53 6.67
C THR A 89 -2.98 18.32 7.53
N VAL A 90 -3.15 17.17 6.87
CA VAL A 90 -3.45 15.89 7.50
C VAL A 90 -2.31 14.93 7.24
N SER A 91 -1.92 14.18 8.27
CA SER A 91 -0.96 13.08 8.16
C SER A 91 -1.64 11.78 8.57
N ALA A 92 -1.44 10.73 7.79
CA ALA A 92 -1.96 9.40 8.07
C ALA A 92 -0.82 8.38 8.00
N TYR A 93 -0.97 7.33 8.78
CA TYR A 93 -0.06 6.19 8.81
C TYR A 93 -0.86 4.92 8.62
N ALA A 94 -0.32 3.96 7.88
CA ALA A 94 -0.88 2.64 7.81
C ALA A 94 0.22 1.58 7.89
N VAL A 95 -0.13 0.41 8.40
CA VAL A 95 0.77 -0.75 8.49
C VAL A 95 -0.03 -2.01 8.25
N GLY A 96 0.56 -2.96 7.56
CA GLY A 96 -0.13 -4.22 7.35
C GLY A 96 0.68 -5.27 6.62
N PRO A 97 0.21 -6.52 6.63
CA PRO A 97 0.78 -7.60 5.84
C PRO A 97 0.39 -7.49 4.37
N TYR A 98 1.25 -8.05 3.52
CA TYR A 98 0.93 -8.33 2.13
C TYR A 98 1.35 -9.75 1.74
N ALA A 99 0.73 -10.25 0.68
CA ALA A 99 1.11 -11.48 -0.01
C ALA A 99 1.06 -11.23 -1.51
N ASN A 100 2.13 -11.55 -2.21
CA ASN A 100 2.24 -11.43 -3.66
C ASN A 100 2.40 -12.83 -4.27
N TYR A 101 1.67 -13.12 -5.33
CA TYR A 101 1.74 -14.38 -6.06
C TYR A 101 2.06 -14.14 -7.52
N CYS A 102 3.23 -14.63 -7.96
CA CYS A 102 3.64 -14.63 -9.36
C CYS A 102 2.95 -15.78 -10.08
N PHE A 103 2.08 -15.48 -11.04
CA PHE A 103 1.35 -16.50 -11.79
C PHE A 103 1.86 -16.72 -13.22
N ALA A 104 2.70 -15.82 -13.73
CA ALA A 104 3.30 -15.94 -15.06
C ALA A 104 4.60 -15.14 -15.17
N ASN A 105 5.50 -15.59 -16.03
CA ASN A 105 6.70 -14.85 -16.42
C ASN A 105 6.97 -14.94 -17.91
N VAL A 106 7.52 -13.88 -18.47
CA VAL A 106 7.98 -13.82 -19.87
C VAL A 106 9.36 -13.14 -19.89
N GLY A 107 10.41 -13.95 -19.94
CA GLY A 107 11.79 -13.46 -19.87
C GLY A 107 12.06 -12.81 -18.52
N LYS A 108 12.30 -11.48 -18.51
CA LYS A 108 12.55 -10.68 -17.30
C LYS A 108 11.30 -9.98 -16.75
N VAL A 109 10.14 -10.25 -17.30
CA VAL A 109 8.87 -9.67 -16.84
C VAL A 109 8.06 -10.72 -16.11
N PHE A 110 7.69 -10.43 -14.88
CA PHE A 110 6.86 -11.27 -14.01
C PHE A 110 5.50 -10.60 -13.84
N PHE A 111 4.44 -11.40 -13.91
CA PHE A 111 3.07 -10.96 -13.67
C PHE A 111 2.56 -11.57 -12.37
N SER A 112 2.07 -10.73 -11.49
CA SER A 112 1.65 -11.14 -10.16
C SER A 112 0.38 -10.42 -9.70
N VAL A 113 -0.20 -10.97 -8.64
CA VAL A 113 -1.31 -10.34 -7.89
C VAL A 113 -0.86 -10.18 -6.46
N GLU A 114 -0.95 -8.97 -5.95
CA GLU A 114 -0.69 -8.64 -4.57
C GLU A 114 -2.00 -8.47 -3.80
N ALA A 115 -2.08 -9.10 -2.64
CA ALA A 115 -3.13 -8.91 -1.65
C ALA A 115 -2.56 -8.17 -0.45
N THR A 116 -3.17 -7.04 -0.09
CA THR A 116 -2.75 -6.24 1.07
C THR A 116 -3.88 -6.09 2.08
N SER A 117 -3.51 -5.97 3.34
CA SER A 117 -4.43 -5.63 4.43
C SER A 117 -3.79 -4.57 5.30
N MET A 118 -4.15 -3.30 5.08
CA MET A 118 -3.57 -2.16 5.77
C MET A 118 -4.48 -1.66 6.88
N PHE A 119 -3.90 -1.39 8.04
CA PHE A 119 -4.54 -0.78 9.19
C PHE A 119 -4.05 0.67 9.29
N GLY A 120 -4.93 1.61 9.03
CA GLY A 120 -4.61 3.04 8.98
C GLY A 120 -5.05 3.77 10.25
N PHE A 121 -4.27 4.80 10.57
CA PHE A 121 -4.44 5.66 11.73
C PHE A 121 -4.22 7.11 11.31
N ALA A 122 -5.24 7.94 11.51
CA ALA A 122 -5.18 9.39 11.33
C ALA A 122 -6.00 10.03 12.43
N ASP A 123 -5.48 11.03 13.11
CA ASP A 123 -6.09 11.76 14.24
C ASP A 123 -7.23 10.98 14.97
N ASP A 124 -8.50 11.20 14.59
CA ASP A 124 -9.68 10.54 15.15
C ASP A 124 -10.25 9.43 14.25
N GLU A 125 -9.49 8.96 13.25
CA GLU A 125 -9.95 8.01 12.26
C GLU A 125 -9.10 6.73 12.24
N HIS A 126 -9.78 5.59 12.22
CA HIS A 126 -9.20 4.27 12.03
C HIS A 126 -9.73 3.64 10.76
N THR A 127 -8.84 3.13 9.93
CA THR A 127 -9.21 2.49 8.67
C THR A 127 -8.70 1.06 8.59
N VAL A 128 -9.45 0.22 7.87
CA VAL A 128 -8.97 -1.07 7.38
C VAL A 128 -9.15 -1.07 5.87
N HIS A 129 -8.05 -1.19 5.16
CA HIS A 129 -8.04 -1.23 3.71
C HIS A 129 -7.57 -2.60 3.24
N LEU A 130 -8.43 -3.32 2.54
CA LEU A 130 -8.11 -4.58 1.87
C LEU A 130 -8.02 -4.30 0.38
N GLN A 131 -6.95 -4.74 -0.27
CA GLN A 131 -6.73 -4.51 -1.68
C GLN A 131 -6.21 -5.78 -2.36
N LEU A 132 -6.68 -6.00 -3.60
CA LEU A 132 -6.07 -6.92 -4.56
C LEU A 132 -5.61 -6.09 -5.76
N LEU A 133 -4.34 -6.22 -6.11
CA LEU A 133 -3.67 -5.35 -7.06
C LEU A 133 -2.84 -6.18 -8.05
N PRO A 134 -3.07 -6.07 -9.38
CA PRO A 134 -2.20 -6.66 -10.37
C PRO A 134 -0.89 -5.87 -10.50
N LEU A 135 0.23 -6.60 -10.60
CA LEU A 135 1.56 -6.04 -10.80
C LEU A 135 2.24 -6.64 -12.02
N ALA A 136 3.10 -5.84 -12.62
CA ALA A 136 4.12 -6.31 -13.56
C ALA A 136 5.48 -5.89 -13.02
N THR A 137 6.32 -6.88 -12.74
CA THR A 137 7.69 -6.70 -12.23
C THR A 137 8.68 -6.90 -13.35
N TYR A 138 9.59 -5.94 -13.55
CA TYR A 138 10.72 -6.08 -14.49
C TYR A 138 12.01 -6.29 -13.70
N GLU A 139 12.67 -7.42 -13.92
CA GLU A 139 13.96 -7.72 -13.34
C GLU A 139 15.08 -6.96 -14.09
N ILE A 140 15.63 -5.93 -13.46
CA ILE A 140 16.78 -5.18 -13.98
C ILE A 140 18.03 -6.06 -13.94
N ASN A 141 18.26 -6.69 -12.78
CA ASN A 141 19.34 -7.64 -12.52
C ASN A 141 18.98 -8.52 -11.31
N ASP A 142 19.88 -9.42 -10.92
CA ASP A 142 19.65 -10.40 -9.84
C ASP A 142 19.29 -9.78 -8.49
N ARG A 143 19.48 -8.46 -8.31
CA ARG A 143 19.23 -7.76 -7.04
C ARG A 143 18.18 -6.66 -7.13
N TRP A 144 17.88 -6.15 -8.30
CA TRP A 144 17.00 -5.01 -8.47
C TRP A 144 15.84 -5.32 -9.42
N ASP A 145 14.65 -5.05 -8.94
CA ASP A 145 13.41 -5.09 -9.70
C ASP A 145 12.75 -3.71 -9.72
N VAL A 146 11.94 -3.50 -10.75
CA VAL A 146 10.99 -2.39 -10.85
C VAL A 146 9.60 -2.98 -10.96
N ASP A 147 8.73 -2.62 -10.05
CA ASP A 147 7.33 -3.02 -10.03
C ASP A 147 6.48 -1.90 -10.60
N VAL A 148 5.58 -2.26 -11.51
CA VAL A 148 4.56 -1.36 -12.05
C VAL A 148 3.20 -1.95 -11.65
N TYR A 149 2.40 -1.17 -10.97
CA TYR A 149 1.05 -1.57 -10.55
C TYR A 149 0.00 -0.60 -11.08
N SER A 150 -1.23 -1.10 -11.21
CA SER A 150 -2.35 -0.30 -11.72
C SER A 150 -3.56 -0.42 -10.80
N ASP A 151 -3.95 0.69 -10.21
CA ASP A 151 -5.15 0.79 -9.40
C ASP A 151 -6.44 0.65 -10.20
N VAL A 152 -6.38 0.84 -11.53
CA VAL A 152 -7.54 0.70 -12.41
C VAL A 152 -8.11 -0.72 -12.40
N LEU A 153 -7.26 -1.73 -12.19
CA LEU A 153 -7.67 -3.14 -12.15
C LEU A 153 -7.73 -3.71 -10.73
N SER A 154 -7.74 -2.84 -9.73
CA SER A 154 -7.74 -3.27 -8.33
C SER A 154 -9.13 -3.56 -7.80
N LEU A 155 -9.20 -4.45 -6.79
CA LEU A 155 -10.35 -4.64 -5.92
C LEU A 155 -10.01 -4.01 -4.57
N ASN A 156 -10.84 -3.10 -4.11
CA ASN A 156 -10.62 -2.37 -2.86
C ASN A 156 -11.82 -2.50 -1.93
N TYR A 157 -11.55 -2.77 -0.66
CA TYR A 157 -12.52 -2.65 0.41
C TYR A 157 -11.94 -1.73 1.49
N LEU A 158 -12.58 -0.61 1.73
CA LEU A 158 -12.21 0.36 2.75
C LEU A 158 -13.28 0.38 3.83
N TRP A 159 -12.88 0.12 5.06
CA TRP A 159 -13.68 0.31 6.25
C TRP A 159 -13.08 1.43 7.09
N THR A 160 -13.92 2.39 7.46
CA THR A 160 -13.52 3.58 8.23
C THR A 160 -14.39 3.69 9.47
N LYS A 161 -13.75 3.97 10.60
CA LYS A 161 -14.40 4.29 11.86
C LYS A 161 -13.86 5.61 12.39
N THR A 162 -14.76 6.55 12.64
CA THR A 162 -14.45 7.85 13.25
C THR A 162 -14.88 7.83 14.70
N ASP A 163 -13.98 8.14 15.63
CA ASP A 163 -14.25 8.05 17.07
C ASP A 163 -15.12 9.21 17.58
N SER A 164 -15.00 10.40 17.02
CA SER A 164 -15.76 11.61 17.42
C SER A 164 -17.27 11.47 17.20
N ASP A 165 -17.69 10.85 16.08
CA ASP A 165 -19.10 10.74 15.69
C ASP A 165 -19.67 9.32 15.80
N LYS A 166 -18.86 8.34 16.22
CA LYS A 166 -19.20 6.90 16.20
C LYS A 166 -19.71 6.44 14.83
N HIS A 167 -19.28 7.13 13.78
CA HIS A 167 -19.67 6.81 12.42
C HIS A 167 -18.82 5.66 11.89
N THR A 168 -19.46 4.68 11.25
CA THR A 168 -18.78 3.55 10.59
C THR A 168 -19.24 3.52 9.15
N ASN A 169 -18.31 3.52 8.23
CA ASN A 169 -18.57 3.43 6.81
C ASN A 169 -17.77 2.29 6.17
N GLY A 170 -18.38 1.55 5.28
CA GLY A 170 -17.72 0.51 4.48
C GLY A 170 -17.94 0.80 3.00
N LYS A 171 -16.87 0.83 2.20
CA LYS A 171 -16.93 1.06 0.77
C LYS A 171 -16.20 -0.07 0.04
N PHE A 172 -16.87 -0.62 -0.96
CA PHE A 172 -16.29 -1.60 -1.87
C PHE A 172 -16.19 -0.97 -3.25
N ASP A 173 -15.00 -0.96 -3.82
CA ASP A 173 -14.74 -0.44 -5.16
C ASP A 173 -14.08 -1.52 -6.01
N PHE A 174 -14.63 -1.72 -7.21
CA PHE A 174 -14.04 -2.52 -8.26
C PHE A 174 -13.66 -1.59 -9.42
N LEU A 175 -12.44 -1.72 -9.92
CA LEU A 175 -11.87 -0.79 -10.89
C LEU A 175 -11.84 0.65 -10.34
N ALA A 176 -11.49 0.78 -9.07
CA ALA A 176 -11.44 2.07 -8.39
C ALA A 176 -10.31 2.91 -8.97
N ASN A 177 -10.65 4.06 -9.52
CA ASN A 177 -9.70 5.07 -9.92
C ASN A 177 -9.63 6.13 -8.81
N ASN A 178 -8.69 5.97 -7.87
CA ASN A 178 -8.42 6.96 -6.83
C ASN A 178 -7.56 8.13 -7.33
N GLY A 179 -7.46 8.30 -8.65
CA GLY A 179 -6.64 9.35 -9.26
C GLY A 179 -5.22 8.91 -9.61
N GLN A 180 -4.73 7.78 -9.10
CA GLN A 180 -3.50 7.15 -9.54
C GLN A 180 -3.82 6.07 -10.58
N LEU A 181 -3.40 6.29 -11.82
CA LEU A 181 -3.57 5.27 -12.87
C LEU A 181 -2.52 4.17 -12.76
N PHE A 182 -1.30 4.56 -12.41
CA PHE A 182 -0.14 3.67 -12.28
C PHE A 182 0.76 4.13 -11.16
N GLY A 183 1.36 3.17 -10.47
CA GLY A 183 2.43 3.41 -9.52
C GLY A 183 3.67 2.60 -9.88
N VAL A 184 4.80 3.04 -9.35
CA VAL A 184 6.11 2.39 -9.54
C VAL A 184 6.75 2.19 -8.17
N ALA A 185 7.26 0.99 -7.95
CA ALA A 185 8.07 0.66 -6.78
C ALA A 185 9.42 0.08 -7.23
N PHE A 186 10.40 0.17 -6.35
CA PHE A 186 11.71 -0.45 -6.53
C PHE A 186 11.91 -1.48 -5.44
N THR A 187 12.35 -2.67 -5.86
CA THR A 187 12.61 -3.80 -4.95
C THR A 187 14.08 -4.19 -5.00
N TYR A 188 14.69 -4.31 -3.83
CA TYR A 188 16.04 -4.86 -3.67
C TYR A 188 15.98 -6.26 -3.05
N LYS A 189 16.69 -7.21 -3.66
CA LYS A 189 16.79 -8.62 -3.25
C LYS A 189 18.17 -8.89 -2.62
N PHE A 190 18.18 -9.47 -1.42
CA PHE A 190 19.41 -9.79 -0.68
C PHE A 190 19.94 -11.19 -0.99
#